data_192d4db347ec9e31274427309ac249ce
#
_entry.id   192d4db347ec9e31274427309ac249ce
#
_cell.length_a   1.000
_cell.length_b   1.000
_cell.length_c   1.000
_cell.angle_alpha   90.00
_cell.angle_beta   90.00
_cell.angle_gamma   90.00
#
_symmetry.space_group_name_H-M   'P 1'
#
loop_
_entity.id
_entity.type
_entity.pdbx_description
1 polymer ?
#
loop_
_entity_poly.entity_id
_entity_poly.type
_entity_poly.pdbx_seq_one_letter_code
_entity_poly.pdbx_strand_id
1 'polypeptide(L)'
;MKTTRIYLYPGLGKGARYYLTSIGTVRDLHQAGVSLREGMRLHFYDIDGSEVRDNDNLLFEGTVHFDAELDEWYAMIDWDSFRHESDEIDQ
;
A
#
# COMPACT_ATOMS: atom_id res chain seq x y z
N MET A 1 -0.67 -12.33 15.30
CA MET A 1 -1.65 -11.98 14.34
C MET A 1 -1.01 -11.35 13.12
N LYS A 2 -1.51 -11.66 11.92
CA LYS A 2 -0.90 -11.16 10.75
C LYS A 2 -1.40 -9.78 10.42
N THR A 3 -0.51 -8.90 10.01
CA THR A 3 -0.90 -7.59 9.56
C THR A 3 -1.53 -7.69 8.16
N THR A 4 -2.68 -7.08 7.99
CA THR A 4 -3.31 -7.05 6.68
C THR A 4 -2.59 -6.04 5.82
N ARG A 5 -2.16 -6.46 4.64
CA ARG A 5 -1.47 -5.58 3.71
C ARG A 5 -2.21 -5.51 2.41
N ILE A 6 -2.22 -4.33 1.83
CA ILE A 6 -2.95 -4.04 0.61
C ILE A 6 -1.94 -3.72 -0.49
N TYR A 7 -2.13 -4.31 -1.66
CA TYR A 7 -1.25 -4.05 -2.78
C TYR A 7 -1.35 -2.60 -3.21
N LEU A 8 -0.22 -1.98 -3.51
CA LEU A 8 -0.20 -0.62 -3.99
C LEU A 8 0.56 -0.58 -5.31
N TYR A 9 -0.11 -0.12 -6.36
CA TYR A 9 0.48 -0.09 -7.69
C TYR A 9 1.31 1.19 -7.83
N PRO A 10 2.61 1.09 -8.03
CA PRO A 10 3.46 2.28 -8.07
C PRO A 10 3.18 3.17 -9.26
N GLY A 11 2.59 2.65 -10.32
CA GLY A 11 2.29 3.46 -11.48
C GLY A 11 1.24 4.53 -11.27
N LEU A 12 0.50 4.45 -10.16
CA LEU A 12 -0.50 5.45 -9.85
C LEU A 12 -0.03 6.44 -8.82
N GLY A 13 1.28 6.49 -8.57
CA GLY A 13 1.83 7.37 -7.56
C GLY A 13 2.49 8.60 -8.13
N LYS A 14 2.52 9.64 -7.32
CA LYS A 14 3.24 10.85 -7.65
C LYS A 14 3.77 11.40 -6.33
N GLY A 15 5.08 11.39 -6.16
CA GLY A 15 5.67 11.73 -4.88
C GLY A 15 5.23 10.76 -3.82
N ALA A 16 4.58 11.26 -2.77
CA ALA A 16 4.08 10.40 -1.71
C ALA A 16 2.62 10.04 -1.88
N ARG A 17 1.96 10.58 -2.89
CA ARG A 17 0.52 10.36 -3.09
C ARG A 17 0.31 9.22 -4.07
N TYR A 18 -0.38 8.18 -3.62
CA TYR A 18 -0.67 7.02 -4.45
C TYR A 18 -2.17 6.75 -4.45
N TYR A 19 -2.77 6.76 -5.64
CA TYR A 19 -4.20 6.54 -5.74
C TYR A 19 -4.51 5.05 -5.60
N LEU A 20 -5.62 4.74 -4.94
CA LEU A 20 -5.96 3.37 -4.57
C LEU A 20 -6.97 2.78 -5.54
N THR A 21 -6.75 3.00 -6.82
CA THR A 21 -7.72 2.62 -7.85
C THR A 21 -7.28 1.48 -8.74
N SER A 22 -6.09 0.94 -8.55
CA SER A 22 -5.66 -0.18 -9.38
C SER A 22 -6.49 -1.42 -9.05
N ILE A 23 -6.60 -2.30 -10.01
CA ILE A 23 -7.38 -3.52 -9.84
C ILE A 23 -6.89 -4.34 -8.66
N GLY A 24 -5.58 -4.47 -8.51
CA GLY A 24 -5.02 -5.24 -7.42
C GLY A 24 -5.30 -4.62 -6.06
N THR A 25 -5.24 -3.28 -5.98
CA THR A 25 -5.53 -2.59 -4.73
C THR A 25 -7.00 -2.76 -4.35
N VAL A 26 -7.89 -2.56 -5.31
CA VAL A 26 -9.32 -2.68 -5.05
C VAL A 26 -9.67 -4.10 -4.65
N ARG A 27 -9.08 -5.09 -5.32
CA ARG A 27 -9.32 -6.48 -4.97
C ARG A 27 -8.89 -6.79 -3.54
N ASP A 28 -7.72 -6.31 -3.15
CA ASP A 28 -7.21 -6.59 -1.81
C ASP A 28 -8.05 -5.91 -0.74
N LEU A 29 -8.49 -4.69 -0.99
CA LEU A 29 -9.37 -3.99 -0.06
C LEU A 29 -10.67 -4.75 0.12
N HIS A 30 -11.23 -5.23 -0.99
CA HIS A 30 -12.47 -5.97 -0.94
C HIS A 30 -12.31 -7.29 -0.18
N GLN A 31 -11.24 -8.02 -0.48
CA GLN A 31 -11.00 -9.30 0.17
C GLN A 31 -10.72 -9.16 1.66
N ALA A 32 -10.11 -8.05 2.05
CA ALA A 32 -9.83 -7.81 3.46
C ALA A 32 -11.00 -7.21 4.21
N GLY A 33 -12.07 -6.85 3.51
CA GLY A 33 -13.22 -6.24 4.14
C GLY A 33 -12.95 -4.84 4.64
N VAL A 34 -12.03 -4.11 3.97
CA VAL A 34 -11.68 -2.78 4.41
C VAL A 34 -12.56 -1.75 3.72
N SER A 35 -13.19 -0.89 4.52
CA SER A 35 -13.93 0.26 4.01
C SER A 35 -13.09 1.49 4.24
N LEU A 36 -12.73 2.18 3.17
CA LEU A 36 -11.83 3.32 3.28
C LEU A 36 -12.48 4.49 3.99
N ARG A 37 -11.72 5.17 4.81
CA ARG A 37 -12.18 6.35 5.53
C ARG A 37 -11.06 7.37 5.61
N GLU A 38 -11.44 8.63 5.67
CA GLU A 38 -10.49 9.72 5.78
C GLU A 38 -9.64 9.53 7.04
N GLY A 39 -8.34 9.62 6.90
CA GLY A 39 -7.42 9.52 8.02
C GLY A 39 -7.07 8.10 8.44
N MET A 40 -7.60 7.10 7.75
CA MET A 40 -7.32 5.71 8.09
C MET A 40 -5.88 5.35 7.75
N ARG A 41 -5.24 4.61 8.62
CA ARG A 41 -3.87 4.16 8.36
C ARG A 41 -3.90 2.74 7.85
N LEU A 42 -3.18 2.49 6.77
CA LEU A 42 -3.12 1.17 6.17
C LEU A 42 -1.67 0.74 5.95
N HIS A 43 -1.49 -0.57 5.87
CA HIS A 43 -0.21 -1.18 5.53
C HIS A 43 -0.28 -1.63 4.09
N PHE A 44 0.75 -1.29 3.33
CA PHE A 44 0.78 -1.59 1.90
C PHE A 44 1.99 -2.44 1.55
N TYR A 45 1.91 -3.12 0.41
CA TYR A 45 3.05 -3.83 -0.12
C TYR A 45 3.10 -3.65 -1.63
N ASP A 46 4.29 -3.79 -2.16
CA ASP A 46 4.50 -3.82 -3.59
C ASP A 46 5.47 -4.95 -3.87
N ILE A 47 5.32 -5.56 -5.02
CA ILE A 47 6.21 -6.64 -5.39
C ILE A 47 7.52 -6.04 -5.88
N ASP A 48 8.63 -6.49 -5.31
CA ASP A 48 9.92 -6.02 -5.73
C ASP A 48 10.15 -6.51 -7.14
N GLY A 49 10.42 -5.62 -8.06
CA GLY A 49 10.61 -5.97 -9.43
C GLY A 49 11.90 -6.72 -9.73
N SER A 50 12.72 -6.94 -8.72
CA SER A 50 13.95 -7.67 -8.89
C SER A 50 13.65 -9.12 -9.07
N GLU A 51 14.15 -9.75 -10.10
CA GLU A 51 13.89 -11.12 -10.27
C GLU A 51 14.71 -11.95 -9.41
N VAL A 52 15.62 -11.41 -8.67
CA VAL A 52 16.48 -12.17 -7.84
C VAL A 52 15.86 -12.58 -6.56
N ARG A 53 14.90 -11.83 -6.07
CA ARG A 53 14.33 -12.13 -4.78
C ARG A 53 12.89 -12.37 -4.90
N ASP A 54 12.54 -13.58 -4.95
CA ASP A 54 11.15 -13.95 -4.95
C ASP A 54 10.56 -13.63 -3.65
N ASN A 55 9.59 -13.16 -3.36
CA ASN A 55 8.89 -13.01 -2.09
C ASN A 55 9.45 -11.95 -1.16
N ASP A 56 10.34 -11.10 -1.64
CA ASP A 56 10.83 -10.04 -0.78
C ASP A 56 10.11 -8.76 -1.14
N ASN A 57 8.86 -8.66 -0.73
CA ASN A 57 8.03 -7.51 -1.05
C ASN A 57 8.53 -6.25 -0.39
N LEU A 58 8.20 -5.13 -1.00
CA LEU A 58 8.44 -3.81 -0.39
C LEU A 58 7.26 -3.50 0.50
N LEU A 59 7.53 -3.06 1.72
CA LEU A 59 6.49 -2.77 2.70
C LEU A 59 6.54 -1.30 3.10
N PHE A 60 5.37 -0.72 3.26
CA PHE A 60 5.29 0.67 3.72
C PHE A 60 3.89 0.95 4.24
N GLU A 61 3.72 2.09 4.87
CA GLU A 61 2.46 2.47 5.47
C GLU A 61 2.06 3.84 4.96
N GLY A 62 0.79 4.14 5.04
CA GLY A 62 0.31 5.43 4.64
C GLY A 62 -1.04 5.76 5.23
N THR A 63 -1.43 7.02 5.09
CA THR A 63 -2.69 7.52 5.59
C THR A 63 -3.62 7.79 4.41
N VAL A 64 -4.85 7.32 4.51
CA VAL A 64 -5.82 7.42 3.44
C VAL A 64 -6.55 8.74 3.48
N HIS A 65 -6.74 9.34 2.32
CA HIS A 65 -7.48 10.59 2.17
C HIS A 65 -8.37 10.50 0.94
N PHE A 66 -9.44 11.27 0.93
CA PHE A 66 -10.34 11.29 -0.20
C PHE A 66 -10.07 12.54 -1.05
N ASP A 67 -9.91 12.34 -2.34
CA ASP A 67 -9.73 13.44 -3.27
C ASP A 67 -11.08 13.79 -3.88
N ALA A 68 -11.69 14.84 -3.38
CA ALA A 68 -13.03 15.21 -3.80
C ALA A 68 -13.10 15.67 -5.26
N GLU A 69 -11.99 16.18 -5.77
CA GLU A 69 -11.99 16.63 -7.16
C GLU A 69 -12.05 15.47 -8.14
N LEU A 70 -11.36 14.39 -7.82
CA LEU A 70 -11.35 13.21 -8.67
C LEU A 70 -12.33 12.15 -8.22
N ASP A 71 -12.94 12.34 -7.06
CA ASP A 71 -13.86 11.36 -6.48
C ASP A 71 -13.14 10.02 -6.30
N GLU A 72 -11.91 10.06 -5.80
CA GLU A 72 -11.08 8.89 -5.63
C GLU A 72 -10.33 8.92 -4.33
N TRP A 73 -10.01 7.75 -3.81
CA TRP A 73 -9.20 7.63 -2.60
C TRP A 73 -7.74 7.52 -2.95
N TYR A 74 -6.88 8.10 -2.10
CA TYR A 74 -5.45 7.97 -2.25
C TYR A 74 -4.81 7.79 -0.88
N ALA A 75 -3.57 7.36 -0.85
CA ALA A 75 -2.81 7.24 0.38
C ALA A 75 -1.58 8.13 0.28
N MET A 76 -1.30 8.84 1.37
CA MET A 76 -0.04 9.57 1.50
C MET A 76 0.92 8.63 2.19
N ILE A 77 1.96 8.23 1.49
CA ILE A 77 2.88 7.22 1.97
C ILE A 77 3.91 7.84 2.91
N ASP A 78 4.13 7.16 4.02
CA ASP A 78 5.14 7.54 4.98
C ASP A 78 6.43 6.81 4.57
N TRP A 79 7.29 7.50 3.86
CA TRP A 79 8.50 6.86 3.35
C TRP A 79 9.47 6.43 4.45
N ASP A 80 9.29 6.97 5.66
CA ASP A 80 10.10 6.51 6.79
C ASP A 80 9.73 5.09 7.20
N SER A 81 8.55 4.63 6.79
CA SER A 81 8.13 3.27 7.12
C SER A 81 8.58 2.24 6.08
N PHE A 82 9.21 2.69 4.99
CA PHE A 82 9.56 1.82 3.88
C PHE A 82 10.64 0.81 4.28
N ARG A 83 10.40 -0.46 3.95
CA ARG A 83 11.38 -1.52 4.22
C ARG A 83 11.08 -2.71 3.33
N HIS A 84 12.00 -3.64 3.27
CA HIS A 84 11.75 -4.90 2.59
C HIS A 84 11.12 -5.87 3.59
N GLU A 85 10.32 -6.77 3.10
CA GLU A 85 9.70 -7.77 3.95
C GLU A 85 10.74 -8.59 4.71
N SER A 86 11.86 -8.87 4.08
CA SER A 86 12.92 -9.63 4.73
C SER A 86 13.47 -8.94 5.96
N ASP A 87 13.34 -7.63 6.05
CA ASP A 87 13.82 -6.89 7.21
C ASP A 87 12.98 -7.18 8.45
N GLU A 88 11.79 -7.71 8.27
CA GLU A 88 10.91 -7.99 9.41
C GLU A 88 11.10 -9.37 10.00
N ILE A 89 11.91 -10.19 9.34
CA ILE A 89 12.08 -11.52 9.81
C ILE A 89 13.15 -11.63 10.81
N ASP A 90 13.83 -10.78 11.17
CA ASP A 90 14.81 -10.96 12.02
C ASP A 90 14.64 -11.07 13.25
N GLN A 91 15.09 -11.38 13.61
CA GLN A 91 15.11 -11.44 14.79
C GLN A 91 15.53 -12.13 15.37
#